data_d5d0aa28cbef66528f2f4c1c797da37f
#
_entry.id   d5d0aa28cbef66528f2f4c1c797da37f
#
_cell.length_a   1.000
_cell.length_b   1.000
_cell.length_c   1.000
_cell.angle_alpha   90.00
_cell.angle_beta   90.00
_cell.angle_gamma   90.00
#
_symmetry.space_group_name_H-M   'P 1'
#
loop_
_entity.id
_entity.type
_entity.pdbx_description
1 polymer ?
#
loop_
_entity_poly.entity_id
_entity_poly.type
_entity_poly.pdbx_seq_one_letter_code
_entity_poly.pdbx_strand_id
1 'polypeptide(L)'
;MNNCKILVVDDEDRMRKLVRDFLSKQGYQVLEAANGEQAIDIFFEEKDIALLILDVMMPKMDGWQVCREIRRYSQVPIIMLTARSDEKDELKGFDLGVDEYITKPFSPKILVARVDAVLRRSGGVDSEVLEVSGIHVDKAAHRVLCDGREVELSYKEFELLTYFMENKGLALSREKILNAVWNYDYFGDARTIDTHVKKLRSKLGDKGDLIKTIWGVGYKFDAEP
;
A
#
# COMPACT_ATOMS: atom_id res chain seq x y z
N MET A 1 -4.99 -1.83 23.54
CA MET A 1 -3.65 -2.29 23.14
C MET A 1 -3.79 -2.85 21.74
N ASN A 2 -3.10 -2.26 20.78
CA ASN A 2 -3.15 -2.74 19.38
C ASN A 2 -2.43 -4.10 19.31
N ASN A 3 -3.18 -5.18 19.24
CA ASN A 3 -2.64 -6.55 19.15
C ASN A 3 -2.26 -6.90 17.69
N CYS A 4 -1.87 -5.89 16.88
CA CYS A 4 -1.51 -6.09 15.48
C CYS A 4 -0.13 -6.74 15.38
N LYS A 5 -0.02 -7.82 14.61
CA LYS A 5 1.23 -8.49 14.28
C LYS A 5 1.89 -7.82 13.07
N ILE A 6 3.16 -7.49 13.17
CA ILE A 6 3.98 -6.93 12.09
C ILE A 6 5.14 -7.87 11.81
N LEU A 7 5.30 -8.31 10.57
CA LEU A 7 6.45 -9.11 10.16
C LEU A 7 7.55 -8.21 9.60
N VAL A 8 8.71 -8.21 10.24
CA VAL A 8 9.90 -7.44 9.85
C VAL A 8 10.92 -8.38 9.22
N VAL A 9 11.30 -8.09 7.98
CA VAL A 9 12.20 -8.92 7.18
C VAL A 9 13.38 -8.09 6.71
N ASP A 10 14.57 -8.42 7.19
CA ASP A 10 15.83 -7.77 6.85
C ASP A 10 16.95 -8.75 7.19
N ASP A 11 17.99 -8.89 6.38
CA ASP A 11 19.10 -9.82 6.68
C ASP A 11 20.05 -9.27 7.77
N GLU A 12 20.00 -7.96 8.03
CA GLU A 12 20.80 -7.30 9.04
C GLU A 12 20.13 -7.38 10.44
N ASP A 13 20.67 -8.21 11.34
CA ASP A 13 20.16 -8.40 12.71
C ASP A 13 19.99 -7.08 13.49
N ARG A 14 20.93 -6.14 13.32
CA ARG A 14 20.86 -4.83 13.97
C ARG A 14 19.65 -4.02 13.53
N MET A 15 19.32 -4.09 12.24
CA MET A 15 18.16 -3.39 11.67
C MET A 15 16.87 -4.01 12.18
N ARG A 16 16.74 -5.34 12.15
CA ARG A 16 15.57 -6.03 12.71
C ARG A 16 15.33 -5.65 14.16
N LYS A 17 16.37 -5.72 15.00
CA LYS A 17 16.28 -5.33 16.42
C LYS A 17 15.85 -3.88 16.60
N LEU A 18 16.43 -2.96 15.83
CA LEU A 18 16.07 -1.54 15.88
C LEU A 18 14.58 -1.35 15.59
N VAL A 19 14.11 -1.89 14.48
CA VAL A 19 12.71 -1.78 14.04
C VAL A 19 11.78 -2.42 15.07
N ARG A 20 12.07 -3.65 15.50
CA ARG A 20 11.32 -4.35 16.56
C ARG A 20 11.19 -3.51 17.81
N ASP A 21 12.32 -2.99 18.35
CA ASP A 21 12.33 -2.27 19.62
C ASP A 21 11.48 -1.00 19.58
N PHE A 22 11.43 -0.31 18.42
CA PHE A 22 10.58 0.87 18.26
C PHE A 22 9.10 0.51 18.08
N LEU A 23 8.78 -0.51 17.30
CA LEU A 23 7.40 -0.95 17.09
C LEU A 23 6.80 -1.58 18.35
N SER A 24 7.58 -2.39 19.09
CA SER A 24 7.14 -3.00 20.35
C SER A 24 6.83 -1.95 21.42
N LYS A 25 7.57 -0.82 21.46
CA LYS A 25 7.25 0.32 22.33
C LYS A 25 5.90 0.98 22.02
N GLN A 26 5.41 0.83 20.81
CA GLN A 26 4.07 1.30 20.41
C GLN A 26 2.97 0.24 20.67
N GLY A 27 3.33 -0.91 21.20
CA GLY A 27 2.40 -1.99 21.52
C GLY A 27 2.13 -2.97 20.39
N TYR A 28 2.92 -2.93 19.31
CA TYR A 28 2.84 -3.91 18.22
C TYR A 28 3.53 -5.22 18.60
N GLN A 29 2.96 -6.33 18.15
CA GLN A 29 3.64 -7.62 18.20
C GLN A 29 4.51 -7.75 16.94
N VAL A 30 5.82 -7.96 17.12
CA VAL A 30 6.76 -8.02 16.00
C VAL A 30 7.28 -9.44 15.83
N LEU A 31 7.12 -9.96 14.63
CA LEU A 31 7.73 -11.19 14.13
C LEU A 31 8.95 -10.80 13.28
N GLU A 32 10.00 -11.60 13.33
CA GLU A 32 11.25 -11.30 12.63
C GLU A 32 11.61 -12.44 11.67
N ALA A 33 12.04 -12.09 10.46
CA ALA A 33 12.63 -13.00 9.50
C ALA A 33 13.98 -12.47 9.00
N ALA A 34 14.97 -13.33 8.90
CA ALA A 34 16.32 -12.95 8.49
C ALA A 34 16.56 -13.08 6.96
N ASN A 35 15.58 -13.55 6.22
CA ASN A 35 15.63 -13.71 4.75
C ASN A 35 14.23 -13.92 4.18
N GLY A 36 14.13 -13.90 2.86
CA GLY A 36 12.85 -14.03 2.17
C GLY A 36 12.17 -15.39 2.34
N GLU A 37 12.92 -16.48 2.38
CA GLU A 37 12.35 -17.83 2.56
C GLU A 37 11.67 -17.93 3.93
N GLN A 38 12.37 -17.53 4.99
CA GLN A 38 11.82 -17.49 6.34
C GLN A 38 10.59 -16.56 6.45
N ALA A 39 10.61 -15.45 5.72
CA ALA A 39 9.48 -14.53 5.70
C ALA A 39 8.21 -15.19 5.11
N ILE A 40 8.36 -15.95 4.04
CA ILE A 40 7.27 -16.70 3.42
C ILE A 40 6.74 -17.78 4.38
N ASP A 41 7.62 -18.55 5.01
CA ASP A 41 7.22 -19.60 5.96
C ASP A 41 6.42 -19.00 7.12
N ILE A 42 6.96 -17.94 7.78
CA ILE A 42 6.27 -17.25 8.88
C ILE A 42 4.93 -16.66 8.41
N PHE A 43 4.88 -16.08 7.20
CA PHE A 43 3.65 -15.48 6.70
C PHE A 43 2.52 -16.49 6.52
N PHE A 44 2.81 -17.70 6.08
CA PHE A 44 1.80 -18.75 5.91
C PHE A 44 1.49 -19.54 7.19
N GLU A 45 2.43 -19.62 8.12
CA GLU A 45 2.21 -20.25 9.43
C GLU A 45 1.43 -19.36 10.39
N GLU A 46 1.73 -18.08 10.39
CA GLU A 46 1.13 -17.11 11.32
C GLU A 46 -0.13 -16.48 10.71
N LYS A 47 -1.21 -16.54 11.46
CA LYS A 47 -2.45 -15.85 11.10
C LYS A 47 -2.43 -14.41 11.58
N ASP A 48 -3.18 -13.55 10.90
CA ASP A 48 -3.45 -12.16 11.31
C ASP A 48 -2.22 -11.24 11.29
N ILE A 49 -1.26 -11.48 10.38
CA ILE A 49 -0.22 -10.50 10.08
C ILE A 49 -0.88 -9.29 9.43
N ALA A 50 -0.81 -8.14 10.11
CA ALA A 50 -1.47 -6.91 9.70
C ALA A 50 -0.61 -6.05 8.76
N LEU A 51 0.71 -6.25 8.76
CA LEU A 51 1.66 -5.48 7.96
C LEU A 51 2.97 -6.24 7.80
N LEU A 52 3.61 -6.09 6.62
CA LEU A 52 4.99 -6.51 6.38
C LEU A 52 5.89 -5.30 6.20
N ILE A 53 7.11 -5.39 6.75
CA ILE A 53 8.21 -4.46 6.49
C ILE A 53 9.33 -5.28 5.87
N LEU A 54 9.63 -5.06 4.59
CA LEU A 54 10.56 -5.86 3.80
C LEU A 54 11.78 -5.05 3.38
N ASP A 55 12.97 -5.52 3.69
CA ASP A 55 14.16 -5.02 3.00
C ASP A 55 14.16 -5.50 1.54
N VAL A 56 14.48 -4.59 0.64
CA VAL A 56 14.64 -4.91 -0.79
C VAL A 56 15.88 -5.78 -1.02
N MET A 57 16.99 -5.44 -0.39
CA MET A 57 18.29 -6.01 -0.69
C MET A 57 18.64 -7.15 0.28
N MET A 58 18.08 -8.33 0.05
CA MET A 58 18.39 -9.52 0.83
C MET A 58 19.01 -10.62 -0.03
N PRO A 59 19.93 -11.44 0.53
CA PRO A 59 20.52 -12.57 -0.20
C PRO A 59 19.50 -13.67 -0.47
N LYS A 60 19.68 -14.42 -1.57
CA LYS A 60 18.88 -15.53 -2.05
C LYS A 60 17.51 -15.12 -2.58
N MET A 61 16.60 -14.66 -1.75
CA MET A 61 15.26 -14.17 -2.09
C MET A 61 15.16 -12.70 -1.66
N ASP A 62 15.11 -11.80 -2.62
CA ASP A 62 14.97 -10.37 -2.39
C ASP A 62 13.56 -9.96 -1.96
N GLY A 63 13.40 -8.74 -1.43
CA GLY A 63 12.11 -8.25 -0.96
C GLY A 63 11.04 -8.19 -2.06
N TRP A 64 11.44 -7.99 -3.32
CA TRP A 64 10.51 -8.00 -4.46
C TRP A 64 9.94 -9.38 -4.74
N GLN A 65 10.78 -10.41 -4.59
CA GLN A 65 10.34 -11.80 -4.75
C GLN A 65 9.39 -12.21 -3.63
N VAL A 66 9.69 -11.82 -2.39
CA VAL A 66 8.79 -12.02 -1.24
C VAL A 66 7.45 -11.32 -1.47
N CYS A 67 7.47 -10.05 -1.83
CA CYS A 67 6.26 -9.27 -2.13
C CYS A 67 5.42 -9.96 -3.22
N ARG A 68 6.04 -10.36 -4.33
CA ARG A 68 5.35 -11.04 -5.44
C ARG A 68 4.70 -12.34 -5.00
N GLU A 69 5.38 -13.13 -4.17
CA GLU A 69 4.86 -14.39 -3.70
C GLU A 69 3.66 -14.17 -2.77
N ILE A 70 3.77 -13.26 -1.81
CA ILE A 70 2.67 -12.93 -0.89
C ILE A 70 1.46 -12.34 -1.64
N ARG A 71 1.67 -11.50 -2.65
CA ARG A 71 0.60 -10.89 -3.44
C ARG A 71 -0.24 -11.87 -4.25
N ARG A 72 0.20 -13.12 -4.42
CA ARG A 72 -0.62 -14.18 -5.01
C ARG A 72 -1.76 -14.62 -4.10
N TYR A 73 -1.62 -14.40 -2.79
CA TYR A 73 -2.52 -14.96 -1.78
C TYR A 73 -3.10 -13.91 -0.84
N SER A 74 -2.51 -12.71 -0.75
CA SER A 74 -2.90 -11.70 0.23
C SER A 74 -2.68 -10.29 -0.26
N GLN A 75 -3.56 -9.39 0.20
CA GLN A 75 -3.45 -7.94 0.01
C GLN A 75 -2.94 -7.24 1.29
N VAL A 76 -2.33 -7.98 2.20
CA VAL A 76 -1.72 -7.41 3.41
C VAL A 76 -0.81 -6.23 3.07
N PRO A 77 -0.88 -5.10 3.78
CA PRO A 77 -0.03 -3.96 3.52
C PRO A 77 1.47 -4.31 3.60
N ILE A 78 2.25 -3.76 2.67
CA ILE A 78 3.71 -3.98 2.59
C ILE A 78 4.42 -2.62 2.53
N ILE A 79 5.34 -2.40 3.47
CA ILE A 79 6.30 -1.30 3.45
C ILE A 79 7.65 -1.85 3.00
N MET A 80 8.23 -1.28 1.94
CA MET A 80 9.56 -1.63 1.48
C MET A 80 10.61 -0.71 2.10
N LEU A 81 11.70 -1.31 2.61
CA LEU A 81 12.91 -0.58 2.99
C LEU A 81 13.91 -0.66 1.83
N THR A 82 14.38 0.47 1.32
CA THR A 82 15.27 0.49 0.15
C THR A 82 16.46 1.40 0.35
N ALA A 83 17.59 1.05 -0.24
CA ALA A 83 18.72 1.98 -0.36
C ALA A 83 18.43 2.96 -1.51
N ARG A 84 18.83 4.23 -1.37
CA ARG A 84 18.49 5.42 -2.18
C ARG A 84 18.96 5.39 -3.64
N SER A 85 18.98 4.32 -4.38
CA SER A 85 19.73 4.32 -5.62
C SER A 85 19.02 3.98 -6.93
N ASP A 86 17.75 3.53 -6.97
CA ASP A 86 17.19 3.15 -8.27
C ASP A 86 15.72 3.57 -8.46
N GLU A 87 15.49 4.63 -9.25
CA GLU A 87 14.18 4.94 -9.86
C GLU A 87 13.56 3.72 -10.56
N LYS A 88 14.41 2.79 -11.04
CA LYS A 88 13.97 1.55 -11.68
C LYS A 88 13.36 0.56 -10.70
N ASP A 89 13.81 0.55 -9.45
CA ASP A 89 13.29 -0.33 -8.42
C ASP A 89 11.95 0.21 -7.86
N GLU A 90 11.80 1.52 -7.78
CA GLU A 90 10.51 2.14 -7.46
C GLU A 90 9.44 1.82 -8.52
N LEU A 91 9.78 1.88 -9.80
CA LEU A 91 8.87 1.53 -10.90
C LEU A 91 8.44 0.05 -10.87
N LYS A 92 9.36 -0.86 -10.54
CA LYS A 92 9.03 -2.30 -10.37
C LYS A 92 8.11 -2.55 -9.19
N GLY A 93 8.29 -1.83 -8.10
CA GLY A 93 7.50 -2.01 -6.89
C GLY A 93 6.07 -1.52 -7.03
N PHE A 94 5.85 -0.46 -7.80
CA PHE A 94 4.50 -0.01 -8.16
C PHE A 94 3.73 -1.08 -8.93
N ASP A 95 4.42 -1.85 -9.78
CA ASP A 95 3.83 -2.97 -10.51
C ASP A 95 3.42 -4.12 -9.59
N LEU A 96 4.03 -4.28 -8.44
CA LEU A 96 3.77 -5.34 -7.48
C LEU A 96 2.77 -4.97 -6.38
N GLY A 97 2.26 -3.73 -6.34
CA GLY A 97 1.29 -3.30 -5.34
C GLY A 97 1.88 -3.11 -3.95
N VAL A 98 3.11 -2.57 -3.86
CA VAL A 98 3.70 -2.12 -2.61
C VAL A 98 2.98 -0.87 -2.11
N ASP A 99 2.76 -0.76 -0.81
CA ASP A 99 1.92 0.26 -0.20
C ASP A 99 2.70 1.50 0.20
N GLU A 100 3.97 1.34 0.60
CA GLU A 100 4.83 2.43 1.04
C GLU A 100 6.31 2.08 0.86
N TYR A 101 7.15 3.11 0.66
CA TYR A 101 8.61 3.01 0.56
C TYR A 101 9.28 3.88 1.61
N ILE A 102 10.29 3.34 2.25
CA ILE A 102 11.13 4.08 3.20
C ILE A 102 12.58 3.89 2.78
N THR A 103 13.24 5.00 2.43
CA THR A 103 14.67 4.96 2.05
C THR A 103 15.56 4.85 3.28
N LYS A 104 16.55 3.96 3.22
CA LYS A 104 17.64 3.86 4.19
C LYS A 104 18.71 4.94 3.88
N PRO A 105 19.28 5.64 4.89
CA PRO A 105 18.95 5.55 6.30
C PRO A 105 17.68 6.32 6.67
N PHE A 106 16.87 5.77 7.56
CA PHE A 106 15.63 6.38 8.04
C PHE A 106 15.62 6.64 9.54
N SER A 107 14.80 7.59 9.96
CA SER A 107 14.50 7.78 11.38
C SER A 107 13.50 6.73 11.85
N PRO A 108 13.77 5.99 12.97
CA PRO A 108 12.79 5.06 13.52
C PRO A 108 11.45 5.70 13.86
N LYS A 109 11.41 6.98 14.22
CA LYS A 109 10.17 7.73 14.45
C LYS A 109 9.35 7.89 13.17
N ILE A 110 10.01 8.13 12.03
CA ILE A 110 9.36 8.20 10.72
C ILE A 110 8.79 6.84 10.34
N LEU A 111 9.55 5.76 10.54
CA LEU A 111 9.07 4.40 10.29
C LEU A 111 7.79 4.11 11.07
N VAL A 112 7.80 4.38 12.40
CA VAL A 112 6.61 4.20 13.25
C VAL A 112 5.43 5.01 12.73
N ALA A 113 5.63 6.29 12.42
CA ALA A 113 4.56 7.15 11.90
C ALA A 113 3.97 6.61 10.58
N ARG A 114 4.80 6.01 9.71
CA ARG A 114 4.36 5.37 8.47
C ARG A 114 3.59 4.09 8.73
N VAL A 115 4.08 3.25 9.63
CA VAL A 115 3.38 2.03 10.08
C VAL A 115 2.00 2.38 10.64
N ASP A 116 1.93 3.36 11.56
CA ASP A 116 0.65 3.83 12.13
C ASP A 116 -0.29 4.36 11.05
N ALA A 117 0.23 5.10 10.08
CA ALA A 117 -0.56 5.64 8.98
C ALA A 117 -1.11 4.52 8.09
N VAL A 118 -0.31 3.52 7.74
CA VAL A 118 -0.73 2.36 6.93
C VAL A 118 -1.77 1.54 7.70
N LEU A 119 -1.51 1.17 8.96
CA LEU A 119 -2.42 0.36 9.76
C LEU A 119 -3.73 1.08 10.12
N ARG A 120 -3.71 2.39 10.38
CA ARG A 120 -4.92 3.18 10.62
C ARG A 120 -5.84 3.16 9.40
N ARG A 121 -5.28 3.21 8.21
CA ARG A 121 -6.03 3.15 6.95
C ARG A 121 -6.57 1.75 6.68
N SER A 122 -5.85 0.70 7.07
CA SER A 122 -6.29 -0.70 6.93
C SER A 122 -7.24 -1.18 8.04
N GLY A 123 -7.24 -0.50 9.21
CA GLY A 123 -8.04 -0.86 10.39
C GLY A 123 -9.06 0.20 10.83
N GLY A 124 -9.44 1.13 9.96
CA GLY A 124 -10.23 2.32 10.29
C GLY A 124 -11.61 2.03 10.90
N VAL A 125 -11.76 2.46 12.15
CA VAL A 125 -13.04 2.66 12.82
C VAL A 125 -13.67 3.93 12.26
N ASP A 126 -14.34 3.78 11.12
CA ASP A 126 -15.52 4.54 10.70
C ASP A 126 -16.02 3.83 9.44
N SER A 127 -17.12 3.10 9.61
CA SER A 127 -17.79 2.38 8.54
C SER A 127 -18.51 3.35 7.59
N GLU A 128 -17.75 4.15 6.86
CA GLU A 128 -18.29 4.86 5.71
C GLU A 128 -18.24 3.94 4.50
N VAL A 129 -19.36 3.45 4.13
CA VAL A 129 -19.58 2.80 2.85
C VAL A 129 -19.74 3.90 1.81
N LEU A 130 -18.85 3.93 0.82
CA LEU A 130 -19.03 4.80 -0.33
C LEU A 130 -19.73 4.02 -1.44
N GLU A 131 -20.82 4.58 -1.96
CA GLU A 131 -21.54 4.00 -3.08
C GLU A 131 -21.75 5.05 -4.17
N VAL A 132 -21.24 4.77 -5.35
CA VAL A 132 -21.34 5.66 -6.52
C VAL A 132 -21.40 4.83 -7.80
N SER A 133 -22.45 5.00 -8.60
CA SER A 133 -22.60 4.41 -9.94
C SER A 133 -22.34 2.88 -9.98
N GLY A 134 -22.77 2.14 -8.96
CA GLY A 134 -22.59 0.70 -8.84
C GLY A 134 -21.23 0.25 -8.33
N ILE A 135 -20.35 1.20 -7.98
CA ILE A 135 -19.15 0.92 -7.20
C ILE A 135 -19.49 1.09 -5.72
N HIS A 136 -19.23 0.03 -4.94
CA HIS A 136 -19.45 0.00 -3.51
C HIS A 136 -18.11 -0.26 -2.82
N VAL A 137 -17.66 0.66 -1.98
CA VAL A 137 -16.41 0.58 -1.23
C VAL A 137 -16.73 0.52 0.26
N ASP A 138 -16.45 -0.61 0.87
CA ASP A 138 -16.47 -0.76 2.32
C ASP A 138 -15.08 -0.49 2.87
N LYS A 139 -14.89 0.69 3.46
CA LYS A 139 -13.59 1.12 4.00
C LYS A 139 -13.16 0.28 5.19
N ALA A 140 -14.12 -0.17 6.01
CA ALA A 140 -13.82 -0.95 7.20
C ALA A 140 -13.41 -2.39 6.85
N ALA A 141 -14.12 -3.00 5.89
CA ALA A 141 -13.78 -4.34 5.41
C ALA A 141 -12.69 -4.35 4.32
N HIS A 142 -12.20 -3.16 3.90
CA HIS A 142 -11.26 -3.00 2.79
C HIS A 142 -11.69 -3.75 1.52
N ARG A 143 -12.98 -3.66 1.19
CA ARG A 143 -13.62 -4.44 0.13
C ARG A 143 -14.28 -3.54 -0.89
N VAL A 144 -14.17 -3.93 -2.17
CA VAL A 144 -14.78 -3.22 -3.29
C VAL A 144 -15.68 -4.16 -4.08
N LEU A 145 -16.89 -3.71 -4.36
CA LEU A 145 -17.81 -4.38 -5.28
C LEU A 145 -18.11 -3.46 -6.45
N CYS A 146 -18.11 -4.01 -7.67
CA CYS A 146 -18.62 -3.35 -8.87
C CYS A 146 -19.84 -4.13 -9.38
N ASP A 147 -21.01 -3.50 -9.39
CA ASP A 147 -22.28 -4.13 -9.74
C ASP A 147 -22.50 -5.48 -9.01
N GLY A 148 -22.17 -5.51 -7.71
CA GLY A 148 -22.29 -6.68 -6.84
C GLY A 148 -21.20 -7.75 -6.98
N ARG A 149 -20.22 -7.57 -7.85
CA ARG A 149 -19.07 -8.45 -8.01
C ARG A 149 -17.86 -7.90 -7.29
N GLU A 150 -17.19 -8.74 -6.53
CA GLU A 150 -15.97 -8.35 -5.81
C GLU A 150 -14.82 -8.07 -6.78
N VAL A 151 -14.09 -6.97 -6.52
CA VAL A 151 -12.93 -6.54 -7.30
C VAL A 151 -11.72 -6.49 -6.38
N GLU A 152 -10.72 -7.31 -6.66
CA GLU A 152 -9.48 -7.33 -5.89
C GLU A 152 -8.58 -6.15 -6.27
N LEU A 153 -8.45 -5.20 -5.36
CA LEU A 153 -7.54 -4.07 -5.48
C LEU A 153 -6.35 -4.26 -4.54
N SER A 154 -5.16 -3.82 -4.96
CA SER A 154 -4.07 -3.63 -4.02
C SER A 154 -4.40 -2.48 -3.06
N TYR A 155 -3.68 -2.40 -1.94
CA TYR A 155 -3.91 -1.36 -0.95
C TYR A 155 -3.91 0.05 -1.58
N LYS A 156 -2.92 0.38 -2.43
CA LYS A 156 -2.83 1.69 -3.09
C LYS A 156 -3.90 1.93 -4.16
N GLU A 157 -4.34 0.90 -4.85
CA GLU A 157 -5.47 1.01 -5.77
C GLU A 157 -6.78 1.26 -5.02
N PHE A 158 -6.95 0.64 -3.85
CA PHE A 158 -8.08 0.89 -2.96
C PHE A 158 -8.08 2.33 -2.41
N GLU A 159 -6.95 2.79 -1.89
CA GLU A 159 -6.78 4.17 -1.42
C GLU A 159 -7.04 5.18 -2.54
N LEU A 160 -6.54 4.90 -3.74
CA LEU A 160 -6.73 5.76 -4.91
C LEU A 160 -8.21 5.82 -5.33
N LEU A 161 -8.90 4.68 -5.35
CA LEU A 161 -10.33 4.63 -5.64
C LEU A 161 -11.14 5.39 -4.59
N THR A 162 -10.87 5.13 -3.31
CA THR A 162 -11.51 5.81 -2.18
C THR A 162 -11.34 7.32 -2.30
N TYR A 163 -10.11 7.78 -2.54
CA TYR A 163 -9.81 9.21 -2.70
C TYR A 163 -10.54 9.84 -3.89
N PHE A 164 -10.65 9.13 -5.01
CA PHE A 164 -11.42 9.58 -6.17
C PHE A 164 -12.91 9.69 -5.86
N MET A 165 -13.50 8.71 -5.18
CA MET A 165 -14.93 8.70 -4.84
C MET A 165 -15.28 9.79 -3.82
N GLU A 166 -14.42 10.05 -2.84
CA GLU A 166 -14.57 11.14 -1.87
C GLU A 166 -14.50 12.53 -2.52
N ASN A 167 -13.74 12.65 -3.59
CA ASN A 167 -13.55 13.88 -4.35
C ASN A 167 -14.28 13.88 -5.71
N LYS A 168 -15.42 13.16 -5.80
CA LYS A 168 -16.17 13.05 -7.06
C LYS A 168 -16.49 14.43 -7.65
N GLY A 169 -16.39 14.53 -8.95
CA GLY A 169 -16.67 15.77 -9.70
C GLY A 169 -15.52 16.78 -9.69
N LEU A 170 -14.48 16.61 -8.87
CA LEU A 170 -13.34 17.52 -8.82
C LEU A 170 -12.21 17.06 -9.75
N ALA A 171 -11.63 18.00 -10.49
CA ALA A 171 -10.38 17.76 -11.22
C ALA A 171 -9.21 17.81 -10.25
N LEU A 172 -8.52 16.69 -10.10
CA LEU A 172 -7.41 16.50 -9.18
C LEU A 172 -6.09 16.49 -9.97
N SER A 173 -5.12 17.32 -9.58
CA SER A 173 -3.80 17.26 -10.17
C SER A 173 -3.07 15.97 -9.76
N ARG A 174 -2.12 15.50 -10.59
CA ARG A 174 -1.28 14.35 -10.26
C ARG A 174 -0.57 14.49 -8.93
N GLU A 175 -0.02 15.68 -8.70
CA GLU A 175 0.65 16.01 -7.44
C GLU A 175 -0.29 15.96 -6.23
N LYS A 176 -1.52 16.48 -6.37
CA LYS A 176 -2.53 16.42 -5.32
C LYS A 176 -2.92 14.97 -4.99
N ILE A 177 -3.10 14.13 -6.01
CA ILE A 177 -3.39 12.70 -5.83
C ILE A 177 -2.21 12.00 -5.17
N LEU A 178 -0.99 12.27 -5.64
CA LEU A 178 0.23 11.71 -5.09
C LEU A 178 0.36 12.02 -3.59
N ASN A 179 0.23 13.29 -3.23
CA ASN A 179 0.36 13.75 -1.86
C ASN A 179 -0.74 13.19 -0.94
N ALA A 180 -1.95 12.98 -1.45
CA ALA A 180 -3.05 12.45 -0.66
C ALA A 180 -2.94 10.93 -0.42
N VAL A 181 -2.53 10.18 -1.44
CA VAL A 181 -2.50 8.71 -1.41
C VAL A 181 -1.13 8.17 -1.01
N TRP A 182 -0.03 8.88 -1.33
CA TRP A 182 1.36 8.45 -1.03
C TRP A 182 2.11 9.29 0.00
N ASN A 183 1.51 10.39 0.50
CA ASN A 183 2.08 11.39 1.41
C ASN A 183 3.13 12.34 0.81
N TYR A 184 3.32 13.50 1.49
CA TYR A 184 4.17 14.62 1.06
C TYR A 184 5.66 14.30 0.87
N ASP A 185 6.16 13.20 1.43
CA ASP A 185 7.58 12.82 1.34
C ASP A 185 7.87 11.82 0.20
N TYR A 186 6.91 11.63 -0.72
CA TYR A 186 7.15 10.82 -1.90
C TYR A 186 7.99 11.61 -2.92
N PHE A 187 9.24 11.21 -3.11
CA PHE A 187 10.19 11.85 -4.04
C PHE A 187 10.10 11.33 -5.48
N GLY A 188 9.12 10.51 -5.82
CA GLY A 188 8.92 9.98 -7.16
C GLY A 188 8.24 10.96 -8.14
N ASP A 189 8.35 10.67 -9.44
CA ASP A 189 7.69 11.46 -10.49
C ASP A 189 6.15 11.33 -10.35
N ALA A 190 5.45 12.47 -10.40
CA ALA A 190 3.98 12.50 -10.40
C ALA A 190 3.34 11.68 -11.55
N ARG A 191 4.10 11.31 -12.57
CA ARG A 191 3.68 10.43 -13.67
C ARG A 191 3.46 8.98 -13.24
N THR A 192 4.00 8.55 -12.09
CA THR A 192 3.73 7.21 -11.55
C THR A 192 2.24 6.98 -11.28
N ILE A 193 1.49 8.04 -10.98
CA ILE A 193 0.03 8.00 -10.85
C ILE A 193 -0.64 7.45 -12.10
N ASP A 194 -0.13 7.74 -13.30
CA ASP A 194 -0.72 7.32 -14.56
C ASP A 194 -0.74 5.78 -14.66
N THR A 195 0.28 5.11 -14.14
CA THR A 195 0.34 3.64 -14.07
C THR A 195 -0.71 3.08 -13.12
N HIS A 196 -0.86 3.66 -11.94
CA HIS A 196 -1.86 3.21 -10.95
C HIS A 196 -3.29 3.45 -11.46
N VAL A 197 -3.56 4.59 -12.06
CA VAL A 197 -4.86 4.88 -12.68
C VAL A 197 -5.16 3.91 -13.80
N LYS A 198 -4.18 3.58 -14.66
CA LYS A 198 -4.35 2.59 -15.71
C LYS A 198 -4.72 1.21 -15.16
N LYS A 199 -4.03 0.75 -14.10
CA LYS A 199 -4.32 -0.53 -13.45
C LYS A 199 -5.69 -0.53 -12.78
N LEU A 200 -5.99 0.53 -12.03
CA LEU A 200 -7.28 0.70 -11.37
C LEU A 200 -8.44 0.65 -12.39
N ARG A 201 -8.35 1.40 -13.48
CA ARG A 201 -9.34 1.35 -14.57
C ARG A 201 -9.52 -0.06 -15.11
N SER A 202 -8.42 -0.77 -15.37
CA SER A 202 -8.47 -2.14 -15.88
C SER A 202 -9.18 -3.11 -14.92
N LYS A 203 -8.97 -2.97 -13.60
CA LYS A 203 -9.61 -3.80 -12.59
C LYS A 203 -11.08 -3.49 -12.38
N LEU A 204 -11.46 -2.22 -12.51
CA LEU A 204 -12.86 -1.77 -12.42
C LEU A 204 -13.69 -2.12 -13.67
N GLY A 205 -13.07 -2.59 -14.75
CA GLY A 205 -13.76 -2.92 -16.00
C GLY A 205 -14.49 -1.70 -16.56
N ASP A 206 -15.77 -1.85 -16.91
CA ASP A 206 -16.59 -0.76 -17.48
C ASP A 206 -16.70 0.46 -16.52
N LYS A 207 -16.61 0.23 -15.21
CA LYS A 207 -16.61 1.33 -14.22
C LYS A 207 -15.31 2.12 -14.22
N GLY A 208 -14.24 1.61 -14.81
CA GLY A 208 -12.99 2.33 -14.99
C GLY A 208 -13.13 3.62 -15.79
N ASP A 209 -14.14 3.69 -16.66
CA ASP A 209 -14.46 4.88 -17.46
C ASP A 209 -14.99 6.06 -16.62
N LEU A 210 -15.40 5.82 -15.37
CA LEU A 210 -15.76 6.89 -14.44
C LEU A 210 -14.55 7.74 -14.05
N ILE A 211 -13.33 7.19 -14.14
CA ILE A 211 -12.10 7.95 -13.90
C ILE A 211 -11.69 8.60 -15.23
N LYS A 212 -11.97 9.88 -15.40
CA LYS A 212 -11.65 10.63 -16.62
C LYS A 212 -10.26 11.26 -16.55
N THR A 213 -9.54 11.30 -17.68
CA THR A 213 -8.29 12.06 -17.80
C THR A 213 -8.61 13.50 -18.16
N ILE A 214 -8.10 14.45 -17.36
CA ILE A 214 -8.19 15.88 -17.63
C ILE A 214 -6.82 16.33 -18.14
N TRP A 215 -6.73 16.55 -19.45
CA TRP A 215 -5.49 16.90 -20.12
C TRP A 215 -4.84 18.14 -19.52
N GLY A 216 -3.54 18.06 -19.26
CA GLY A 216 -2.78 19.16 -18.64
C GLY A 216 -2.99 19.31 -17.14
N VAL A 217 -3.94 18.60 -16.51
CA VAL A 217 -4.24 18.69 -15.08
C VAL A 217 -3.95 17.36 -14.36
N GLY A 218 -4.71 16.32 -14.69
CA GLY A 218 -4.65 15.03 -13.99
C GLY A 218 -5.90 14.20 -14.23
N TYR A 219 -6.67 13.91 -13.17
CA TYR A 219 -7.80 12.99 -13.23
C TYR A 219 -9.03 13.54 -12.50
N LYS A 220 -10.20 13.06 -12.90
CA LYS A 220 -11.49 13.36 -12.28
C LYS A 220 -12.31 12.08 -12.19
N PHE A 221 -12.92 11.83 -11.06
CA PHE A 221 -13.94 10.80 -10.93
C PHE A 221 -15.30 11.42 -11.29
N ASP A 222 -15.83 11.03 -12.43
CA ASP A 222 -17.02 11.63 -13.04
C ASP A 222 -18.14 10.60 -13.00
N ALA A 223 -18.85 10.58 -11.88
CA ALA A 223 -20.07 9.83 -11.73
C ALA A 223 -21.23 10.77 -12.06
N GLU A 224 -21.77 10.66 -13.26
CA GLU A 224 -23.04 11.28 -13.56
C GLU A 224 -24.15 10.65 -12.70
N PRO A 225 -25.14 11.45 -12.25
CA PRO A 225 -26.25 10.97 -11.45
C PRO A 225 -27.13 9.96 -12.19
#